data_812ce3f142f7041a02b66cda28454ac0
#
_entry.id   812ce3f142f7041a02b66cda28454ac0
#
_cell.length_a   1.000
_cell.length_b   1.000
_cell.length_c   1.000
_cell.angle_alpha   90.00
_cell.angle_beta   90.00
_cell.angle_gamma   90.00
#
_symmetry.space_group_name_H-M   'P 1'
#
loop_
_entity.id
_entity.type
_entity.pdbx_description
1 polymer ?
#
loop_
_entity_poly.entity_id
_entity_poly.type
_entity_poly.pdbx_seq_one_letter_code
_entity_poly.pdbx_strand_id
1 'polypeptide(L)'
;YGVASYSWNPEKYDSEKTWKDAIKNIMPASAEELEFFAAHNSDLGANGHRYRRDESVALQPVAQSFTDSYIKGEKYNENDYAALQETFGRMAESGDILLTDAENTPLVKEMKPWLTQFKLLGETGEEVLAMAKAYENGNQELFMRKYKHVKALQQQMFQIDQTYNQNPYQPGVKTATKVIKPLIDQTFATVTERYNKKYNTLLDATTDYMPHKLISDVEQIRNLPLQLKTNRIQVSPALEVIKWQGKGFITIELDNVYPAQSIDIDFGKPEVATWGVLEVSTDGKEWKKIDYKQEKNRLTADLQKAPVKAVRFSNSQDKEQEIYLRRFVITVDK
;
A
#
# COMPACT_ATOMS: atom_id res chain seq x y z
N TYR A 1 19.69 -19.47 -13.18
CA TYR A 1 20.53 -19.11 -14.34
C TYR A 1 21.88 -18.58 -13.90
N GLY A 2 21.95 -17.51 -13.10
CA GLY A 2 23.22 -16.91 -12.65
C GLY A 2 24.13 -17.87 -11.92
N VAL A 3 23.61 -18.67 -10.99
CA VAL A 3 24.38 -19.66 -10.23
C VAL A 3 24.96 -20.72 -11.16
N ALA A 4 24.16 -21.23 -12.10
CA ALA A 4 24.62 -22.23 -13.06
C ALA A 4 25.72 -21.68 -13.96
N SER A 5 25.55 -20.47 -14.49
CA SER A 5 26.55 -19.81 -15.37
C SER A 5 27.86 -19.53 -14.64
N TYR A 6 27.81 -19.04 -13.39
CA TYR A 6 28.99 -18.81 -12.57
C TYR A 6 29.72 -20.13 -12.22
N SER A 7 28.96 -21.16 -11.79
CA SER A 7 29.54 -22.44 -11.41
C SER A 7 30.22 -23.17 -12.58
N TRP A 8 29.69 -22.92 -13.81
CA TRP A 8 30.24 -23.55 -15.01
C TRP A 8 31.52 -22.87 -15.55
N ASN A 9 31.55 -21.54 -15.48
CA ASN A 9 32.69 -20.77 -15.99
C ASN A 9 32.85 -19.44 -15.25
N PRO A 10 33.43 -19.45 -14.03
CA PRO A 10 33.54 -18.24 -13.21
C PRO A 10 34.44 -17.16 -13.81
N GLU A 11 35.45 -17.54 -14.62
CA GLU A 11 36.39 -16.59 -15.23
C GLU A 11 35.74 -15.76 -16.37
N LYS A 12 34.69 -16.31 -16.99
CA LYS A 12 33.97 -15.66 -18.11
C LYS A 12 32.56 -15.22 -17.69
N TYR A 13 32.26 -15.31 -16.40
CA TYR A 13 30.95 -14.91 -15.92
C TYR A 13 30.75 -13.41 -16.04
N ASP A 14 29.73 -13.04 -16.80
CA ASP A 14 29.21 -11.68 -16.94
C ASP A 14 27.79 -11.67 -16.39
N SER A 15 27.58 -10.99 -15.27
CA SER A 15 26.29 -10.96 -14.58
C SER A 15 25.23 -10.24 -15.41
N GLU A 16 25.57 -9.18 -16.11
CA GLU A 16 24.63 -8.41 -16.93
C GLU A 16 24.19 -9.21 -18.16
N LYS A 17 25.17 -9.80 -18.88
CA LYS A 17 24.86 -10.66 -20.00
C LYS A 17 24.02 -11.86 -19.58
N THR A 18 24.38 -12.51 -18.47
CA THR A 18 23.64 -13.66 -17.95
C THR A 18 22.19 -13.29 -17.59
N TRP A 19 21.99 -12.13 -17.03
CA TRP A 19 20.68 -11.59 -16.73
C TRP A 19 19.84 -11.36 -18.00
N LYS A 20 20.41 -10.68 -18.98
CA LYS A 20 19.74 -10.40 -20.28
C LYS A 20 19.40 -11.71 -21.01
N ASP A 21 20.31 -12.67 -21.01
CA ASP A 21 20.08 -13.98 -21.61
C ASP A 21 18.96 -14.73 -20.87
N ALA A 22 18.90 -14.64 -19.54
CA ALA A 22 17.82 -15.25 -18.76
C ALA A 22 16.44 -14.64 -19.09
N ILE A 23 16.35 -13.31 -19.18
CA ILE A 23 15.12 -12.59 -19.58
C ILE A 23 14.65 -13.04 -20.97
N LYS A 24 15.57 -13.04 -21.95
CA LYS A 24 15.26 -13.47 -23.34
C LYS A 24 14.80 -14.91 -23.41
N ASN A 25 15.28 -15.78 -22.53
CA ASN A 25 14.83 -17.16 -22.48
C ASN A 25 13.47 -17.35 -21.78
N ILE A 26 13.11 -16.44 -20.88
CA ILE A 26 11.83 -16.50 -20.15
C ILE A 26 10.70 -15.95 -21.02
N MET A 27 10.91 -14.78 -21.61
CA MET A 27 9.91 -14.08 -22.45
C MET A 27 10.60 -13.47 -23.68
N PRO A 28 10.90 -14.27 -24.69
CA PRO A 28 11.64 -13.78 -25.86
C PRO A 28 10.89 -12.69 -26.66
N ALA A 29 9.56 -12.71 -26.66
CA ALA A 29 8.75 -11.72 -27.38
C ALA A 29 8.67 -10.38 -26.66
N SER A 30 8.78 -10.36 -25.31
CA SER A 30 8.64 -9.17 -24.45
C SER A 30 9.86 -9.00 -23.55
N ALA A 31 11.05 -9.30 -24.07
CA ALA A 31 12.27 -9.28 -23.25
C ALA A 31 12.63 -7.86 -22.77
N GLU A 32 12.38 -6.84 -23.58
CA GLU A 32 12.65 -5.44 -23.23
C GLU A 32 11.72 -4.95 -22.13
N GLU A 33 10.44 -5.29 -22.21
CA GLU A 33 9.42 -4.96 -21.21
C GLU A 33 9.70 -5.65 -19.88
N LEU A 34 10.13 -6.92 -19.93
CA LEU A 34 10.49 -7.66 -18.71
C LEU A 34 11.76 -7.09 -18.07
N GLU A 35 12.73 -6.65 -18.87
CA GLU A 35 13.91 -5.96 -18.37
C GLU A 35 13.54 -4.62 -17.71
N PHE A 36 12.69 -3.84 -18.35
CA PHE A 36 12.19 -2.57 -17.82
C PHE A 36 11.40 -2.78 -16.50
N PHE A 37 10.48 -3.75 -16.47
CA PHE A 37 9.76 -4.12 -15.26
C PHE A 37 10.72 -4.51 -14.13
N ALA A 38 11.70 -5.36 -14.41
CA ALA A 38 12.66 -5.81 -13.40
C ALA A 38 13.52 -4.66 -12.87
N ALA A 39 13.93 -3.72 -13.72
CA ALA A 39 14.70 -2.55 -13.31
C ALA A 39 13.93 -1.62 -12.37
N HIS A 40 12.61 -1.51 -12.53
CA HIS A 40 11.75 -0.65 -11.71
C HIS A 40 11.11 -1.36 -10.51
N ASN A 41 11.07 -2.68 -10.53
CA ASN A 41 10.35 -3.46 -9.51
C ASN A 41 11.22 -4.49 -8.79
N SER A 42 12.55 -4.35 -8.86
CA SER A 42 13.47 -5.21 -8.15
C SER A 42 13.46 -4.89 -6.65
N ASP A 43 13.36 -5.92 -5.81
CA ASP A 43 13.47 -5.77 -4.37
C ASP A 43 14.94 -5.82 -3.95
N LEU A 44 15.68 -4.76 -4.23
CA LEU A 44 17.10 -4.65 -3.93
C LEU A 44 17.40 -4.35 -2.46
N GLY A 45 16.36 -4.12 -1.65
CA GLY A 45 16.53 -3.62 -0.28
C GLY A 45 16.73 -4.67 0.79
N ALA A 46 16.26 -5.89 0.59
CA ALA A 46 16.15 -6.85 1.69
C ALA A 46 17.48 -7.42 2.18
N ASN A 47 18.51 -7.51 1.35
CA ASN A 47 19.75 -8.22 1.70
C ASN A 47 21.07 -7.47 1.42
N GLY A 48 21.03 -6.17 1.13
CA GLY A 48 22.26 -5.37 0.94
C GLY A 48 23.09 -5.69 -0.32
N HIS A 49 22.67 -6.64 -1.13
CA HIS A 49 23.35 -7.00 -2.36
C HIS A 49 22.77 -6.24 -3.55
N ARG A 50 23.35 -5.07 -3.85
CA ARG A 50 23.00 -4.25 -5.01
C ARG A 50 23.70 -4.76 -6.25
N TYR A 51 23.17 -5.77 -6.89
CA TYR A 51 23.69 -6.20 -8.19
C TYR A 51 23.23 -5.28 -9.35
N ARG A 52 22.14 -4.53 -9.15
CA ARG A 52 21.60 -3.55 -10.10
C ARG A 52 21.07 -2.31 -9.39
N ARG A 53 21.18 -1.16 -10.06
CA ARG A 53 20.53 0.06 -9.61
C ARG A 53 19.04 -0.04 -9.93
N ASP A 54 18.20 0.15 -8.91
CA ASP A 54 16.76 0.26 -9.11
C ASP A 54 16.42 1.62 -9.71
N GLU A 55 15.83 1.61 -10.90
CA GLU A 55 15.48 2.83 -11.63
C GLU A 55 14.34 3.60 -10.95
N SER A 56 13.47 2.95 -10.18
CA SER A 56 12.46 3.62 -9.36
C SER A 56 13.11 4.56 -8.33
N VAL A 57 14.22 4.11 -7.72
CA VAL A 57 14.99 4.96 -6.79
C VAL A 57 15.65 6.13 -7.53
N ALA A 58 16.09 5.92 -8.77
CA ALA A 58 16.63 6.98 -9.61
C ALA A 58 15.56 7.99 -10.03
N LEU A 59 14.33 7.56 -10.22
CA LEU A 59 13.19 8.41 -10.57
C LEU A 59 12.64 9.18 -9.35
N GLN A 60 12.91 8.73 -8.12
CA GLN A 60 12.37 9.34 -6.91
C GLN A 60 12.64 10.84 -6.79
N PRO A 61 13.86 11.37 -7.05
CA PRO A 61 14.11 12.81 -6.97
C PRO A 61 13.24 13.63 -7.92
N VAL A 62 12.95 13.12 -9.11
CA VAL A 62 12.09 13.78 -10.11
C VAL A 62 10.64 13.81 -9.62
N ALA A 63 10.14 12.68 -9.14
CA ALA A 63 8.79 12.58 -8.57
C ALA A 63 8.66 13.43 -7.30
N GLN A 64 9.68 13.48 -6.45
CA GLN A 64 9.71 14.33 -5.27
C GLN A 64 9.67 15.82 -5.65
N SER A 65 10.49 16.26 -6.59
CA SER A 65 10.51 17.64 -7.07
C SER A 65 9.16 18.07 -7.62
N PHE A 66 8.51 17.19 -8.41
CA PHE A 66 7.17 17.43 -8.94
C PHE A 66 6.13 17.59 -7.81
N THR A 67 6.15 16.68 -6.85
CA THR A 67 5.23 16.68 -5.70
C THR A 67 5.44 17.92 -4.83
N ASP A 68 6.69 18.28 -4.53
CA ASP A 68 7.07 19.42 -3.70
C ASP A 68 6.59 20.76 -4.28
N SER A 69 6.56 20.90 -5.59
CA SER A 69 6.01 22.09 -6.24
C SER A 69 4.55 22.30 -5.86
N TYR A 70 3.75 21.24 -5.86
CA TYR A 70 2.35 21.33 -5.42
C TYR A 70 2.21 21.60 -3.93
N ILE A 71 3.03 20.98 -3.08
CA ILE A 71 3.00 21.24 -1.63
C ILE A 71 3.31 22.70 -1.34
N LYS A 72 4.28 23.30 -2.05
CA LYS A 72 4.65 24.72 -1.92
C LYS A 72 3.63 25.69 -2.54
N GLY A 73 2.63 25.19 -3.25
CA GLY A 73 1.67 26.03 -3.94
C GLY A 73 2.12 26.55 -5.30
N GLU A 74 3.21 26.01 -5.81
CA GLU A 74 3.84 26.39 -7.09
C GLU A 74 3.31 25.51 -8.24
N LYS A 75 3.57 25.96 -9.49
CA LYS A 75 3.41 25.12 -10.67
C LYS A 75 4.60 24.16 -10.76
N TYR A 76 4.35 22.95 -11.25
CA TYR A 76 5.38 21.95 -11.47
C TYR A 76 6.40 22.36 -12.55
N ASN A 77 7.58 21.74 -12.51
CA ASN A 77 8.59 21.84 -13.55
C ASN A 77 8.17 21.00 -14.76
N GLU A 78 8.18 21.60 -15.97
CA GLU A 78 7.79 20.91 -17.22
C GLU A 78 8.73 19.74 -17.58
N ASN A 79 10.02 19.81 -17.21
CA ASN A 79 10.95 18.70 -17.44
C ASN A 79 10.65 17.52 -16.53
N ASP A 80 10.32 17.78 -15.27
CA ASP A 80 9.90 16.73 -14.33
C ASP A 80 8.61 16.08 -14.81
N TYR A 81 7.65 16.91 -15.27
CA TYR A 81 6.39 16.42 -15.84
C TYR A 81 6.66 15.49 -17.04
N ALA A 82 7.50 15.91 -18.01
CA ALA A 82 7.78 15.12 -19.19
C ALA A 82 8.46 13.79 -18.86
N ALA A 83 9.46 13.80 -17.97
CA ALA A 83 10.18 12.61 -17.55
C ALA A 83 9.25 11.60 -16.82
N LEU A 84 8.38 12.11 -15.96
CA LEU A 84 7.39 11.27 -15.24
C LEU A 84 6.34 10.71 -16.21
N GLN A 85 5.86 11.54 -17.16
CA GLN A 85 4.87 11.10 -18.15
C GLN A 85 5.43 9.98 -19.03
N GLU A 86 6.66 10.12 -19.50
CA GLU A 86 7.34 9.09 -20.29
C GLU A 86 7.47 7.78 -19.51
N THR A 87 7.95 7.86 -18.26
CA THR A 87 8.17 6.67 -17.44
C THR A 87 6.85 5.98 -17.07
N PHE A 88 5.83 6.73 -16.68
CA PHE A 88 4.53 6.13 -16.32
C PHE A 88 3.83 5.53 -17.54
N GLY A 89 3.87 6.20 -18.69
CA GLY A 89 3.34 5.63 -19.94
C GLY A 89 4.02 4.32 -20.29
N ARG A 90 5.36 4.29 -20.19
CA ARG A 90 6.10 3.05 -20.42
C ARG A 90 5.80 1.95 -19.39
N MET A 91 5.56 2.30 -18.11
CA MET A 91 5.14 1.33 -17.09
C MET A 91 3.78 0.72 -17.42
N ALA A 92 2.81 1.54 -17.86
CA ALA A 92 1.49 1.09 -18.24
C ALA A 92 1.54 0.17 -19.47
N GLU A 93 2.23 0.59 -20.53
CA GLU A 93 2.40 -0.15 -21.78
C GLU A 93 3.14 -1.47 -21.57
N SER A 94 4.31 -1.44 -20.93
CA SER A 94 5.08 -2.65 -20.65
C SER A 94 4.30 -3.63 -19.77
N GLY A 95 3.56 -3.12 -18.79
CA GLY A 95 2.69 -3.96 -17.96
C GLY A 95 1.60 -4.66 -18.75
N ASP A 96 1.02 -4.00 -19.73
CA ASP A 96 -0.03 -4.57 -20.61
C ASP A 96 0.53 -5.65 -21.53
N ILE A 97 1.67 -5.41 -22.17
CA ILE A 97 2.37 -6.37 -23.01
C ILE A 97 2.74 -7.62 -22.21
N LEU A 98 3.37 -7.43 -21.04
CA LEU A 98 3.78 -8.52 -20.16
C LEU A 98 2.60 -9.34 -19.65
N LEU A 99 1.46 -8.71 -19.34
CA LEU A 99 0.25 -9.43 -18.91
C LEU A 99 -0.33 -10.28 -20.01
N THR A 100 -0.29 -9.80 -21.26
CA THR A 100 -0.74 -10.55 -22.42
C THR A 100 0.13 -11.78 -22.67
N ASP A 101 1.45 -11.62 -22.63
CA ASP A 101 2.39 -12.74 -22.85
C ASP A 101 2.43 -13.71 -21.65
N ALA A 102 2.17 -13.24 -20.43
CA ALA A 102 2.12 -14.07 -19.23
C ALA A 102 1.03 -15.16 -19.29
N GLU A 103 0.00 -14.99 -20.09
CA GLU A 103 -1.03 -16.01 -20.30
C GLU A 103 -0.44 -17.31 -20.85
N ASN A 104 0.58 -17.19 -21.70
CA ASN A 104 1.20 -18.30 -22.41
C ASN A 104 2.51 -18.80 -21.77
N THR A 105 2.97 -18.13 -20.69
CA THR A 105 4.26 -18.44 -20.05
C THR A 105 4.05 -18.84 -18.59
N PRO A 106 4.06 -20.15 -18.23
CA PRO A 106 3.72 -20.62 -16.88
C PRO A 106 4.52 -19.94 -15.75
N LEU A 107 5.81 -19.71 -15.96
CA LEU A 107 6.67 -19.05 -14.95
C LEU A 107 6.23 -17.62 -14.68
N VAL A 108 5.81 -16.88 -15.68
CA VAL A 108 5.41 -15.49 -15.58
C VAL A 108 3.96 -15.35 -15.11
N LYS A 109 3.15 -16.39 -15.29
CA LYS A 109 1.77 -16.43 -14.81
C LYS A 109 1.69 -16.19 -13.29
N GLU A 110 2.64 -16.69 -12.53
CA GLU A 110 2.75 -16.45 -11.09
C GLU A 110 3.08 -14.98 -10.75
N MET A 111 3.63 -14.23 -11.72
CA MET A 111 3.97 -12.82 -11.57
C MET A 111 2.80 -11.88 -11.90
N LYS A 112 1.69 -12.38 -12.40
CA LYS A 112 0.53 -11.55 -12.82
C LYS A 112 0.12 -10.47 -11.82
N PRO A 113 0.02 -10.74 -10.51
CA PRO A 113 -0.33 -9.69 -9.56
C PRO A 113 0.68 -8.53 -9.55
N TRP A 114 1.96 -8.84 -9.69
CA TRP A 114 3.02 -7.82 -9.72
C TRP A 114 3.01 -7.00 -11.01
N LEU A 115 2.82 -7.68 -12.13
CA LEU A 115 2.69 -7.04 -13.44
C LEU A 115 1.46 -6.13 -13.47
N THR A 116 0.35 -6.58 -12.89
CA THR A 116 -0.86 -5.77 -12.79
C THR A 116 -0.67 -4.56 -11.88
N GLN A 117 0.00 -4.70 -10.73
CA GLN A 117 0.34 -3.56 -9.88
C GLN A 117 1.24 -2.56 -10.60
N PHE A 118 2.22 -3.05 -11.36
CA PHE A 118 3.13 -2.20 -12.11
C PHE A 118 2.40 -1.41 -13.20
N LYS A 119 1.54 -2.07 -13.97
CA LYS A 119 0.65 -1.43 -14.95
C LYS A 119 -0.22 -0.36 -14.30
N LEU A 120 -0.95 -0.71 -13.25
CA LEU A 120 -1.85 0.20 -12.55
C LEU A 120 -1.12 1.39 -11.91
N LEU A 121 0.12 1.21 -11.48
CA LEU A 121 0.95 2.30 -10.98
C LEU A 121 1.30 3.28 -12.10
N GLY A 122 1.66 2.79 -13.27
CA GLY A 122 1.89 3.59 -14.48
C GLY A 122 0.64 4.38 -14.86
N GLU A 123 -0.50 3.69 -15.04
CA GLU A 123 -1.78 4.32 -15.38
C GLU A 123 -2.20 5.37 -14.34
N THR A 124 -2.03 5.08 -13.05
CA THR A 124 -2.36 6.02 -11.97
C THR A 124 -1.45 7.26 -12.05
N GLY A 125 -0.16 7.07 -12.29
CA GLY A 125 0.80 8.16 -12.46
C GLY A 125 0.42 9.07 -13.63
N GLU A 126 0.14 8.51 -14.80
CA GLU A 126 -0.30 9.27 -15.98
C GLU A 126 -1.58 10.08 -15.70
N GLU A 127 -2.57 9.46 -15.06
CA GLU A 127 -3.84 10.12 -14.77
C GLU A 127 -3.67 11.24 -13.74
N VAL A 128 -2.82 11.07 -12.72
CA VAL A 128 -2.50 12.12 -11.73
C VAL A 128 -1.75 13.28 -12.38
N LEU A 129 -0.79 13.01 -13.27
CA LEU A 129 -0.10 14.05 -14.03
C LEU A 129 -1.08 14.83 -14.93
N ALA A 130 -1.96 14.12 -15.64
CA ALA A 130 -2.97 14.74 -16.49
C ALA A 130 -3.98 15.57 -15.68
N MET A 131 -4.35 15.10 -14.47
CA MET A 131 -5.19 15.83 -13.53
C MET A 131 -4.51 17.12 -13.05
N ALA A 132 -3.22 17.04 -12.71
CA ALA A 132 -2.42 18.18 -12.33
C ALA A 132 -2.34 19.22 -13.45
N LYS A 133 -2.08 18.80 -14.68
CA LYS A 133 -2.06 19.66 -15.86
C LYS A 133 -3.42 20.29 -16.15
N ALA A 134 -4.51 19.54 -15.99
CA ALA A 134 -5.87 20.07 -16.14
C ALA A 134 -6.17 21.16 -15.10
N TYR A 135 -5.72 20.98 -13.85
CA TYR A 135 -5.85 21.98 -12.80
C TYR A 135 -5.12 23.29 -13.15
N GLU A 136 -3.86 23.20 -13.59
CA GLU A 136 -3.07 24.37 -13.98
C GLU A 136 -3.69 25.13 -15.16
N ASN A 137 -4.26 24.41 -16.13
CA ASN A 137 -4.93 24.99 -17.28
C ASN A 137 -6.37 25.46 -17.01
N GLY A 138 -6.88 25.29 -15.79
CA GLY A 138 -8.25 25.66 -15.43
C GLY A 138 -9.33 24.78 -16.09
N ASN A 139 -8.96 23.63 -16.65
CA ASN A 139 -9.88 22.72 -17.33
C ASN A 139 -10.59 21.80 -16.31
N GLN A 140 -11.72 22.29 -15.77
CA GLN A 140 -12.48 21.59 -14.74
C GLN A 140 -13.09 20.27 -15.23
N GLU A 141 -13.56 20.21 -16.47
CA GLU A 141 -14.15 18.99 -17.04
C GLU A 141 -13.11 17.86 -17.14
N LEU A 142 -11.94 18.17 -17.69
CA LEU A 142 -10.84 17.22 -17.78
C LEU A 142 -10.37 16.79 -16.39
N PHE A 143 -10.23 17.75 -15.46
CA PHE A 143 -9.86 17.45 -14.07
C PHE A 143 -10.82 16.44 -13.45
N MET A 144 -12.12 16.66 -13.53
CA MET A 144 -13.14 15.78 -12.94
C MET A 144 -13.14 14.38 -13.59
N ARG A 145 -12.91 14.30 -14.89
CA ARG A 145 -12.78 13.01 -15.58
C ARG A 145 -11.56 12.24 -15.08
N LYS A 146 -10.40 12.91 -14.98
CA LYS A 146 -9.16 12.30 -14.49
C LYS A 146 -9.25 11.92 -13.02
N TYR A 147 -9.82 12.76 -12.17
CA TYR A 147 -10.10 12.46 -10.77
C TYR A 147 -10.91 11.16 -10.60
N LYS A 148 -12.02 11.02 -11.34
CA LYS A 148 -12.84 9.80 -11.27
C LYS A 148 -12.05 8.55 -11.72
N HIS A 149 -11.21 8.70 -12.73
CA HIS A 149 -10.40 7.59 -13.22
C HIS A 149 -9.32 7.19 -12.20
N VAL A 150 -8.63 8.15 -11.58
CA VAL A 150 -7.67 7.87 -10.49
C VAL A 150 -8.35 7.10 -9.36
N LYS A 151 -9.55 7.52 -8.92
CA LYS A 151 -10.30 6.80 -7.87
C LYS A 151 -10.63 5.36 -8.28
N ALA A 152 -10.97 5.12 -9.55
CA ALA A 152 -11.21 3.77 -10.07
C ALA A 152 -9.93 2.91 -10.10
N LEU A 153 -8.79 3.50 -10.49
CA LEU A 153 -7.50 2.81 -10.48
C LEU A 153 -7.03 2.47 -9.05
N GLN A 154 -7.24 3.38 -8.10
CA GLN A 154 -6.98 3.11 -6.68
C GLN A 154 -7.79 1.93 -6.17
N GLN A 155 -9.06 1.82 -6.57
CA GLN A 155 -9.89 0.67 -6.24
C GLN A 155 -9.35 -0.64 -6.84
N GLN A 156 -8.94 -0.63 -8.11
CA GLN A 156 -8.35 -1.80 -8.75
C GLN A 156 -7.04 -2.21 -8.08
N MET A 157 -6.16 -1.25 -7.78
CA MET A 157 -4.90 -1.50 -7.07
C MET A 157 -5.13 -2.14 -5.71
N PHE A 158 -6.12 -1.65 -4.97
CA PHE A 158 -6.50 -2.23 -3.70
C PHE A 158 -6.97 -3.71 -3.83
N GLN A 159 -7.78 -4.03 -4.84
CA GLN A 159 -8.22 -5.40 -5.09
C GLN A 159 -7.06 -6.35 -5.39
N ILE A 160 -6.05 -5.86 -6.11
CA ILE A 160 -4.85 -6.65 -6.42
C ILE A 160 -3.95 -6.83 -5.22
N ASP A 161 -3.75 -5.78 -4.43
CA ASP A 161 -3.03 -5.88 -3.16
C ASP A 161 -3.63 -6.94 -2.23
N GLN A 162 -4.95 -7.10 -2.24
CA GLN A 162 -5.62 -8.16 -1.52
C GLN A 162 -5.20 -9.55 -1.99
N THR A 163 -5.21 -9.76 -3.30
CA THR A 163 -4.84 -11.05 -3.90
C THR A 163 -3.36 -11.36 -3.67
N TYR A 164 -2.51 -10.37 -3.81
CA TYR A 164 -1.06 -10.48 -3.62
C TYR A 164 -0.67 -10.81 -2.17
N ASN A 165 -1.31 -10.16 -1.20
CA ASN A 165 -1.00 -10.36 0.21
C ASN A 165 -1.54 -11.68 0.79
N GLN A 166 -2.30 -12.45 0.02
CA GLN A 166 -2.77 -13.78 0.44
C GLN A 166 -1.68 -14.85 0.33
N ASN A 167 -0.67 -14.65 -0.50
CA ASN A 167 0.40 -15.63 -0.66
C ASN A 167 1.53 -15.38 0.36
N PRO A 168 1.73 -16.27 1.36
CA PRO A 168 2.74 -16.10 2.40
C PRO A 168 4.18 -16.17 1.88
N TYR A 169 4.38 -16.69 0.68
CA TYR A 169 5.70 -16.82 0.05
C TYR A 169 6.07 -15.64 -0.85
N GLN A 170 5.18 -14.68 -1.02
CA GLN A 170 5.49 -13.51 -1.82
C GLN A 170 6.19 -12.45 -0.97
N PRO A 171 7.38 -12.01 -1.38
CA PRO A 171 8.09 -10.95 -0.69
C PRO A 171 7.30 -9.64 -0.79
N GLY A 172 7.29 -8.89 0.27
CA GLY A 172 6.50 -7.68 0.48
C GLY A 172 6.41 -6.67 -0.69
N VAL A 173 6.05 -5.45 -0.39
CA VAL A 173 5.84 -4.36 -1.36
C VAL A 173 7.09 -4.14 -2.22
N LYS A 174 6.92 -4.09 -3.54
CA LYS A 174 8.00 -3.86 -4.50
C LYS A 174 8.49 -2.41 -4.50
N THR A 175 9.69 -2.17 -5.03
CA THR A 175 10.36 -0.86 -4.91
C THR A 175 9.57 0.27 -5.55
N ALA A 176 9.02 0.07 -6.75
CA ALA A 176 8.18 1.09 -7.41
C ALA A 176 6.98 1.48 -6.52
N THR A 177 6.29 0.50 -5.93
CA THR A 177 5.17 0.75 -5.03
C THR A 177 5.61 1.42 -3.72
N LYS A 178 6.80 1.10 -3.19
CA LYS A 178 7.34 1.72 -1.97
C LYS A 178 7.77 3.17 -2.17
N VAL A 179 8.38 3.45 -3.31
CA VAL A 179 9.13 4.69 -3.53
C VAL A 179 8.32 5.70 -4.33
N ILE A 180 7.68 5.26 -5.41
CA ILE A 180 6.99 6.14 -6.35
C ILE A 180 5.52 6.33 -5.99
N LYS A 181 4.81 5.26 -5.64
CA LYS A 181 3.38 5.35 -5.29
C LYS A 181 3.08 6.39 -4.21
N PRO A 182 3.82 6.48 -3.08
CA PRO A 182 3.54 7.50 -2.07
C PRO A 182 3.62 8.94 -2.60
N LEU A 183 4.52 9.22 -3.55
CA LEU A 183 4.65 10.53 -4.17
C LEU A 183 3.49 10.84 -5.13
N ILE A 184 3.06 9.85 -5.92
CA ILE A 184 1.86 9.96 -6.75
C ILE A 184 0.63 10.22 -5.89
N ASP A 185 0.45 9.47 -4.81
CA ASP A 185 -0.65 9.60 -3.88
C ASP A 185 -0.66 10.99 -3.22
N GLN A 186 0.49 11.48 -2.80
CA GLN A 186 0.63 12.81 -2.21
C GLN A 186 0.34 13.92 -3.24
N THR A 187 0.78 13.75 -4.49
CA THR A 187 0.43 14.69 -5.57
C THR A 187 -1.08 14.71 -5.81
N PHE A 188 -1.70 13.54 -5.93
CA PHE A 188 -3.16 13.43 -6.08
C PHE A 188 -3.91 14.15 -4.97
N ALA A 189 -3.56 13.88 -3.71
CA ALA A 189 -4.18 14.50 -2.55
C ALA A 189 -4.03 16.02 -2.58
N THR A 190 -2.81 16.52 -2.77
CA THR A 190 -2.51 17.94 -2.78
C THR A 190 -3.22 18.69 -3.92
N VAL A 191 -3.22 18.13 -5.14
CA VAL A 191 -3.92 18.73 -6.29
C VAL A 191 -5.42 18.75 -6.07
N THR A 192 -6.00 17.67 -5.49
CA THR A 192 -7.42 17.60 -5.16
C THR A 192 -7.81 18.64 -4.11
N GLU A 193 -7.02 18.80 -3.05
CA GLU A 193 -7.24 19.82 -2.02
C GLU A 193 -7.15 21.24 -2.58
N ARG A 194 -6.18 21.51 -3.45
CA ARG A 194 -6.05 22.81 -4.15
C ARG A 194 -7.25 23.07 -5.04
N TYR A 195 -7.73 22.04 -5.76
CA TYR A 195 -8.95 22.15 -6.57
C TYR A 195 -10.17 22.45 -5.71
N ASN A 196 -10.35 21.73 -4.60
CA ASN A 196 -11.43 21.97 -3.66
C ASN A 196 -11.44 23.41 -3.15
N LYS A 197 -10.27 23.92 -2.75
CA LYS A 197 -10.12 25.31 -2.29
C LYS A 197 -10.45 26.33 -3.38
N LYS A 198 -9.98 26.08 -4.61
CA LYS A 198 -10.15 27.03 -5.74
C LYS A 198 -11.59 27.10 -6.22
N TYR A 199 -12.29 25.97 -6.25
CA TYR A 199 -13.63 25.86 -6.84
C TYR A 199 -14.74 25.60 -5.81
N ASN A 200 -14.42 25.67 -4.53
CA ASN A 200 -15.35 25.43 -3.43
C ASN A 200 -16.08 24.08 -3.55
N THR A 201 -15.33 23.01 -3.81
CA THR A 201 -15.83 21.64 -3.90
C THR A 201 -15.38 20.80 -2.69
N LEU A 202 -15.92 19.59 -2.55
CA LEU A 202 -15.62 18.66 -1.47
C LEU A 202 -15.23 17.29 -2.03
N LEU A 203 -14.33 17.26 -3.02
CA LEU A 203 -13.82 16.02 -3.56
C LEU A 203 -12.95 15.31 -2.52
N ASP A 204 -13.09 14.00 -2.45
CA ASP A 204 -12.31 13.17 -1.56
C ASP A 204 -10.84 13.08 -2.02
N ALA A 205 -9.93 13.64 -1.24
CA ALA A 205 -8.48 13.63 -1.50
C ALA A 205 -7.77 12.40 -0.94
N THR A 206 -8.49 11.45 -0.32
CA THR A 206 -7.87 10.25 0.23
C THR A 206 -7.39 9.32 -0.89
N THR A 207 -6.27 8.67 -0.65
CA THR A 207 -5.62 7.76 -1.61
C THR A 207 -5.84 6.30 -1.25
N ASP A 208 -6.28 6.03 -0.03
CA ASP A 208 -6.65 4.71 0.43
C ASP A 208 -8.10 4.40 0.05
N TYR A 209 -8.30 3.25 -0.58
CA TYR A 209 -9.63 2.79 -0.97
C TYR A 209 -10.51 2.47 0.25
N MET A 210 -9.90 2.18 1.36
CA MET A 210 -10.55 2.03 2.65
C MET A 210 -9.88 2.98 3.64
N PRO A 211 -10.24 4.27 3.62
CA PRO A 211 -9.72 5.24 4.57
C PRO A 211 -10.02 4.75 5.98
N HIS A 212 -9.00 4.77 6.80
CA HIS A 212 -9.09 4.31 8.16
C HIS A 212 -8.23 5.20 9.05
N LYS A 213 -8.65 5.33 10.27
CA LYS A 213 -7.99 6.19 11.23
C LYS A 213 -7.66 5.40 12.48
N LEU A 214 -6.41 5.49 12.91
CA LEU A 214 -5.99 5.00 14.20
C LEU A 214 -6.08 6.14 15.21
N ILE A 215 -6.84 5.93 16.28
CA ILE A 215 -7.01 6.87 17.36
C ILE A 215 -6.60 6.17 18.66
N SER A 216 -5.70 6.79 19.40
CA SER A 216 -5.26 6.29 20.69
C SER A 216 -4.82 7.45 21.60
N ASP A 217 -5.05 7.32 22.89
CA ASP A 217 -4.45 8.16 23.92
C ASP A 217 -3.05 7.66 24.33
N VAL A 218 -2.68 6.45 23.89
CA VAL A 218 -1.36 5.87 24.10
C VAL A 218 -0.39 6.37 23.03
N GLU A 219 0.61 7.12 23.41
CA GLU A 219 1.55 7.80 22.50
C GLU A 219 2.25 6.82 21.55
N GLN A 220 2.72 5.69 22.06
CA GLN A 220 3.43 4.67 21.28
C GLN A 220 2.57 4.02 20.22
N ILE A 221 1.25 4.08 20.34
CA ILE A 221 0.28 3.49 19.41
C ILE A 221 -0.18 4.50 18.38
N ARG A 222 -0.30 5.77 18.77
CA ARG A 222 -0.88 6.85 17.94
C ARG A 222 -0.26 6.97 16.55
N ASN A 223 1.03 6.69 16.43
CA ASN A 223 1.79 6.84 15.19
C ASN A 223 2.06 5.51 14.47
N LEU A 224 1.42 4.42 14.89
CA LEU A 224 1.60 3.15 14.20
C LEU A 224 0.91 3.15 12.83
N PRO A 225 1.57 2.59 11.81
CA PRO A 225 0.95 2.46 10.52
C PRO A 225 -0.18 1.43 10.59
N LEU A 226 -1.36 1.81 10.10
CA LEU A 226 -2.40 0.87 9.75
C LEU A 226 -2.05 0.20 8.43
N GLN A 227 -2.14 -1.10 8.39
CA GLN A 227 -1.90 -1.90 7.21
C GLN A 227 -3.20 -2.53 6.74
N LEU A 228 -3.52 -2.30 5.47
CA LEU A 228 -4.59 -3.02 4.81
C LEU A 228 -4.02 -4.32 4.23
N LYS A 229 -4.63 -5.44 4.59
CA LYS A 229 -4.29 -6.76 4.06
C LYS A 229 -5.57 -7.47 3.67
N THR A 230 -5.83 -7.54 2.38
CA THR A 230 -7.01 -8.23 1.83
C THR A 230 -8.32 -7.62 2.37
N ASN A 231 -9.07 -8.39 3.13
CA ASN A 231 -10.26 -7.97 3.88
C ASN A 231 -9.95 -7.68 5.36
N ARG A 232 -8.69 -7.37 5.69
CA ARG A 232 -8.21 -7.16 7.06
C ARG A 232 -7.56 -5.82 7.21
N ILE A 233 -7.93 -5.12 8.27
CA ILE A 233 -7.26 -3.92 8.72
C ILE A 233 -6.44 -4.30 9.94
N GLN A 234 -5.16 -4.01 9.90
CA GLN A 234 -4.22 -4.45 10.91
C GLN A 234 -3.38 -3.29 11.43
N VAL A 235 -3.30 -3.17 12.75
CA VAL A 235 -2.23 -2.45 13.44
C VAL A 235 -1.21 -3.47 13.91
N SER A 236 0.03 -3.29 13.51
CA SER A 236 1.13 -4.13 13.97
C SER A 236 2.40 -3.29 14.06
N PRO A 237 3.06 -3.21 15.22
CA PRO A 237 4.40 -2.69 15.29
C PRO A 237 5.32 -3.59 14.44
N ALA A 238 6.22 -2.98 13.70
CA ALA A 238 7.00 -3.69 12.68
C ALA A 238 7.92 -4.77 13.23
N LEU A 239 8.45 -4.61 14.45
CA LEU A 239 9.46 -5.51 15.03
C LEU A 239 9.30 -5.77 16.53
N GLU A 240 8.52 -4.98 17.26
CA GLU A 240 8.44 -5.09 18.72
C GLU A 240 7.00 -5.06 19.22
N VAL A 241 6.81 -5.65 20.38
CA VAL A 241 5.55 -5.57 21.11
C VAL A 241 5.48 -4.20 21.78
N ILE A 242 4.45 -3.43 21.48
CA ILE A 242 4.24 -2.15 22.16
C ILE A 242 3.75 -2.42 23.57
N LYS A 243 4.37 -1.72 24.49
CA LYS A 243 4.06 -1.74 25.90
C LYS A 243 3.46 -0.40 26.32
N TRP A 244 2.33 -0.41 27.01
CA TRP A 244 1.83 0.77 27.73
C TRP A 244 1.39 0.39 29.14
N GLN A 245 1.31 1.36 30.01
CA GLN A 245 0.89 1.17 31.40
C GLN A 245 -0.41 1.91 31.69
N GLY A 246 -1.26 1.30 32.50
CA GLY A 246 -2.47 1.92 33.00
C GLY A 246 -3.61 2.03 32.00
N LYS A 247 -4.44 3.06 32.18
CA LYS A 247 -5.59 3.34 31.32
C LYS A 247 -5.14 3.68 29.90
N GLY A 248 -5.95 3.31 28.95
CA GLY A 248 -5.70 3.65 27.56
C GLY A 248 -6.67 2.95 26.61
N PHE A 249 -6.74 3.45 25.40
CA PHE A 249 -7.57 2.85 24.36
C PHE A 249 -6.88 2.85 23.00
N ILE A 250 -7.33 1.92 22.16
CA ILE A 250 -7.02 1.86 20.73
C ILE A 250 -8.34 1.82 19.99
N THR A 251 -8.55 2.74 19.06
CA THR A 251 -9.69 2.74 18.16
C THR A 251 -9.21 2.67 16.73
N ILE A 252 -9.73 1.72 15.96
CA ILE A 252 -9.64 1.69 14.51
C ILE A 252 -10.99 2.15 13.98
N GLU A 253 -11.01 3.31 13.34
CA GLU A 253 -12.18 3.88 12.68
C GLU A 253 -12.05 3.70 11.17
N LEU A 254 -13.12 3.22 10.54
CA LEU A 254 -13.24 3.01 9.11
C LEU A 254 -13.89 4.24 8.47
N ASP A 255 -13.66 4.47 7.19
CA ASP A 255 -14.30 5.58 6.44
C ASP A 255 -15.80 5.39 6.31
N ASN A 256 -16.25 4.12 6.24
CA ASN A 256 -17.64 3.76 6.09
C ASN A 256 -18.02 2.63 7.05
N VAL A 257 -19.27 2.22 7.05
CA VAL A 257 -19.78 1.05 7.75
C VAL A 257 -19.56 -0.18 6.89
N TYR A 258 -18.85 -1.17 7.42
CA TYR A 258 -18.61 -2.45 6.75
C TYR A 258 -19.16 -3.61 7.55
N PRO A 259 -19.66 -4.66 6.90
CA PRO A 259 -19.97 -5.91 7.58
C PRO A 259 -18.68 -6.53 8.14
N ALA A 260 -18.53 -6.59 9.44
CA ALA A 260 -17.34 -7.15 10.08
C ALA A 260 -17.54 -8.61 10.48
N GLN A 261 -16.57 -9.45 10.12
CA GLN A 261 -16.59 -10.88 10.47
C GLN A 261 -16.00 -11.13 11.84
N SER A 262 -14.82 -10.60 12.11
CA SER A 262 -14.11 -10.90 13.34
C SER A 262 -13.13 -9.80 13.75
N ILE A 263 -12.82 -9.82 15.04
CA ILE A 263 -11.72 -9.05 15.63
C ILE A 263 -10.74 -10.04 16.25
N ASP A 264 -9.45 -9.76 16.10
CA ASP A 264 -8.35 -10.56 16.62
C ASP A 264 -7.27 -9.64 17.19
N ILE A 265 -7.01 -9.75 18.49
CA ILE A 265 -5.97 -8.99 19.17
C ILE A 265 -4.96 -9.96 19.78
N ASP A 266 -3.70 -9.83 19.38
CA ASP A 266 -2.56 -10.56 19.94
C ASP A 266 -1.76 -9.61 20.82
N PHE A 267 -1.71 -9.89 22.10
CA PHE A 267 -0.97 -9.10 23.09
C PHE A 267 0.51 -9.48 23.21
N GLY A 268 0.95 -10.56 22.56
CA GLY A 268 2.35 -10.99 22.54
C GLY A 268 2.87 -11.65 23.82
N LYS A 269 2.15 -11.56 24.94
CA LYS A 269 2.48 -12.22 26.21
C LYS A 269 1.30 -13.01 26.76
N PRO A 270 1.52 -14.22 27.28
CA PRO A 270 0.43 -15.12 27.72
C PRO A 270 -0.25 -14.68 29.02
N GLU A 271 0.31 -13.73 29.74
CA GLU A 271 -0.12 -13.35 31.10
C GLU A 271 -1.00 -12.10 31.13
N VAL A 272 -1.40 -11.59 29.97
CA VAL A 272 -2.28 -10.42 29.91
C VAL A 272 -3.68 -10.82 30.40
N ALA A 273 -4.08 -10.22 31.49
CA ALA A 273 -5.37 -10.50 32.09
C ALA A 273 -6.54 -10.03 31.23
N THR A 274 -7.68 -10.69 31.39
CA THR A 274 -8.96 -10.42 30.70
C THR A 274 -9.66 -9.15 31.20
N TRP A 275 -8.99 -8.05 31.32
CA TRP A 275 -9.54 -6.80 31.90
C TRP A 275 -9.81 -5.69 30.87
N GLY A 276 -9.56 -5.97 29.59
CA GLY A 276 -9.88 -5.04 28.51
C GLY A 276 -11.36 -5.10 28.12
N VAL A 277 -11.88 -3.98 27.66
CA VAL A 277 -13.23 -3.86 27.11
C VAL A 277 -13.13 -3.73 25.60
N LEU A 278 -13.81 -4.62 24.88
CA LEU A 278 -13.92 -4.55 23.43
C LEU A 278 -15.29 -3.98 23.06
N GLU A 279 -15.30 -2.98 22.21
CA GLU A 279 -16.50 -2.27 21.80
C GLU A 279 -16.50 -2.05 20.29
N VAL A 280 -17.68 -2.03 19.70
CA VAL A 280 -17.91 -1.69 18.29
C VAL A 280 -18.87 -0.52 18.19
N SER A 281 -18.78 0.23 17.12
CA SER A 281 -19.66 1.34 16.81
C SER A 281 -20.06 1.30 15.33
N THR A 282 -21.31 1.68 15.04
CA THR A 282 -21.82 1.82 13.67
C THR A 282 -21.74 3.25 13.15
N ASP A 283 -21.47 4.23 14.01
CA ASP A 283 -21.46 5.66 13.70
C ASP A 283 -20.20 6.39 14.22
N GLY A 284 -19.33 5.68 14.97
CA GLY A 284 -18.15 6.23 15.63
C GLY A 284 -18.44 7.01 16.91
N LYS A 285 -19.71 7.10 17.34
CA LYS A 285 -20.16 7.86 18.53
C LYS A 285 -20.72 6.98 19.62
N GLU A 286 -21.69 6.13 19.27
CA GLU A 286 -22.31 5.20 20.17
C GLU A 286 -21.55 3.87 20.19
N TRP A 287 -21.19 3.40 21.38
CA TRP A 287 -20.34 2.24 21.55
C TRP A 287 -21.11 1.09 22.22
N LYS A 288 -21.05 -0.07 21.60
CA LYS A 288 -21.64 -1.31 22.12
C LYS A 288 -20.53 -2.26 22.52
N LYS A 289 -20.55 -2.70 23.79
CA LYS A 289 -19.68 -3.78 24.26
C LYS A 289 -20.01 -5.07 23.53
N ILE A 290 -18.98 -5.83 23.20
CA ILE A 290 -19.09 -7.15 22.59
C ILE A 290 -18.34 -8.17 23.43
N ASP A 291 -18.87 -9.38 23.45
CA ASP A 291 -18.22 -10.52 24.10
C ASP A 291 -17.06 -11.01 23.25
N TYR A 292 -16.03 -11.50 23.90
CA TYR A 292 -14.87 -12.08 23.27
C TYR A 292 -14.39 -13.35 23.98
N LYS A 293 -13.68 -14.19 23.25
CA LYS A 293 -12.93 -15.31 23.80
C LYS A 293 -11.48 -14.91 23.98
N GLN A 294 -10.89 -15.29 25.11
CA GLN A 294 -9.47 -15.12 25.32
C GLN A 294 -8.81 -16.48 25.53
N GLU A 295 -7.79 -16.74 24.72
CA GLU A 295 -6.93 -17.90 24.84
C GLU A 295 -5.49 -17.41 24.96
N LYS A 296 -4.90 -17.61 26.15
CA LYS A 296 -3.55 -17.13 26.47
C LYS A 296 -3.43 -15.62 26.21
N ASN A 297 -2.60 -15.25 25.22
CA ASN A 297 -2.31 -13.88 24.81
C ASN A 297 -3.18 -13.37 23.66
N ARG A 298 -4.21 -14.11 23.26
CA ARG A 298 -5.02 -13.76 22.09
C ARG A 298 -6.47 -13.58 22.48
N LEU A 299 -7.04 -12.46 22.05
CA LEU A 299 -8.46 -12.14 22.17
C LEU A 299 -9.11 -12.25 20.79
N THR A 300 -10.23 -12.96 20.70
CA THR A 300 -11.00 -13.10 19.47
C THR A 300 -12.46 -12.83 19.70
N ALA A 301 -13.11 -12.10 18.80
CA ALA A 301 -14.55 -11.89 18.78
C ALA A 301 -15.10 -12.21 17.38
N ASP A 302 -16.19 -12.96 17.34
CA ASP A 302 -16.96 -13.21 16.12
C ASP A 302 -18.08 -12.18 16.01
N LEU A 303 -18.10 -11.42 14.94
CA LEU A 303 -19.07 -10.34 14.72
C LEU A 303 -20.22 -10.74 13.78
N GLN A 304 -20.17 -11.92 13.18
CA GLN A 304 -21.24 -12.47 12.33
C GLN A 304 -21.76 -11.49 11.28
N LYS A 305 -20.84 -10.76 10.63
CA LYS A 305 -21.14 -9.71 9.65
C LYS A 305 -21.90 -8.50 10.21
N ALA A 306 -21.79 -8.22 11.49
CA ALA A 306 -22.37 -7.01 12.06
C ALA A 306 -21.82 -5.75 11.37
N PRO A 307 -22.65 -4.73 11.16
CA PRO A 307 -22.21 -3.46 10.60
C PRO A 307 -21.29 -2.74 11.60
N VAL A 308 -20.07 -2.39 11.16
CA VAL A 308 -19.06 -1.75 11.99
C VAL A 308 -18.45 -0.54 11.28
N LYS A 309 -18.48 0.61 11.93
CA LYS A 309 -17.78 1.84 11.56
C LYS A 309 -16.46 1.97 12.33
N ALA A 310 -16.46 1.54 13.58
CA ALA A 310 -15.28 1.62 14.43
C ALA A 310 -15.21 0.47 15.43
N VAL A 311 -14.00 0.08 15.79
CA VAL A 311 -13.71 -0.91 16.85
C VAL A 311 -12.78 -0.27 17.86
N ARG A 312 -13.09 -0.41 19.13
CA ARG A 312 -12.26 0.09 20.24
C ARG A 312 -11.94 -1.03 21.23
N PHE A 313 -10.68 -1.14 21.55
CA PHE A 313 -10.22 -1.88 22.71
C PHE A 313 -9.71 -0.89 23.76
N SER A 314 -10.21 -0.99 24.99
CA SER A 314 -9.82 -0.09 26.08
C SER A 314 -9.48 -0.85 27.35
N ASN A 315 -8.48 -0.32 28.07
CA ASN A 315 -8.20 -0.69 29.44
C ASN A 315 -8.70 0.41 30.38
N SER A 316 -9.60 0.06 31.28
CA SER A 316 -10.21 0.97 32.25
C SER A 316 -9.61 0.87 33.66
N GLN A 317 -8.67 -0.05 33.88
CA GLN A 317 -8.13 -0.30 35.22
C GLN A 317 -6.95 0.59 35.56
N ASP A 318 -6.94 1.11 36.81
CA ASP A 318 -5.88 1.97 37.36
C ASP A 318 -4.61 1.21 37.79
N LYS A 319 -4.57 -0.09 37.59
CA LYS A 319 -3.44 -0.91 38.03
C LYS A 319 -2.24 -0.71 37.09
N GLU A 320 -1.03 -0.75 37.69
CA GLU A 320 0.25 -0.78 36.99
C GLU A 320 0.45 -2.06 36.11
N GLN A 321 -0.56 -2.43 35.35
CA GLN A 321 -0.45 -3.57 34.45
C GLN A 321 0.06 -3.10 33.09
N GLU A 322 1.12 -3.76 32.68
CA GLU A 322 1.68 -3.58 31.36
C GLU A 322 0.82 -4.28 30.32
N ILE A 323 0.34 -3.52 29.34
CA ILE A 323 -0.31 -4.06 28.16
C ILE A 323 0.71 -4.15 27.04
N TYR A 324 0.70 -5.27 26.37
CA TYR A 324 1.54 -5.52 25.21
C TYR A 324 0.65 -5.68 23.99
N LEU A 325 0.90 -4.90 22.95
CA LEU A 325 0.20 -5.06 21.69
C LEU A 325 1.16 -5.54 20.63
N ARG A 326 0.92 -6.73 20.12
CA ARG A 326 1.63 -7.29 18.98
C ARG A 326 0.86 -7.12 17.69
N ARG A 327 -0.47 -7.24 17.75
CA ARG A 327 -1.31 -7.14 16.56
C ARG A 327 -2.77 -6.89 16.94
N PHE A 328 -3.41 -5.99 16.24
CA PHE A 328 -4.86 -5.79 16.29
C PHE A 328 -5.41 -5.88 14.86
N VAL A 329 -6.30 -6.82 14.60
CA VAL A 329 -6.87 -7.10 13.27
C VAL A 329 -8.38 -7.03 13.32
N ILE A 330 -8.96 -6.33 12.35
CA ILE A 330 -10.39 -6.38 12.04
C ILE A 330 -10.53 -7.05 10.68
N THR A 331 -11.35 -8.09 10.59
CA THR A 331 -11.71 -8.73 9.31
C THR A 331 -13.09 -8.25 8.91
N VAL A 332 -13.24 -7.72 7.71
CA VAL A 332 -14.49 -7.21 7.16
C VAL A 332 -14.88 -7.97 5.89
N ASP A 333 -16.17 -8.05 5.61
CA ASP A 333 -16.68 -8.43 4.29
C ASP A 333 -16.75 -7.17 3.42
N LYS A 334 -16.45 -7.33 2.16
CA LYS A 334 -16.55 -6.28 1.14
C LYS A 334 -17.59 -6.62 0.10
#